data_427086334718eab10ed9c55bd3eec458
#
_entry.id   427086334718eab10ed9c55bd3eec458
#
_cell.length_a   1.000
_cell.length_b   1.000
_cell.length_c   1.000
_cell.angle_alpha   90.00
_cell.angle_beta   90.00
_cell.angle_gamma   90.00
#
_symmetry.space_group_name_H-M   'P 1'
#
loop_
_entity.id
_entity.type
_entity.pdbx_description
1 polymer ?
#
loop_
_entity_poly.entity_id
_entity_poly.type
_entity_poly.pdbx_seq_one_letter_code
_entity_poly.pdbx_strand_id
1 'polypeptide(L)'
;PVAQPTQPLHESQRFWNVAGPLTSGRPDGLDARTAAPPSSAMPSAPAADGRPTPNGSAAPAARQAPASQAAPMDWPTLPLTDDARAAALKLLRQQGLVQDTDNGQPHILPYACLVPFATGTLKGASKAWPGFPTLCRQLVPELPVLLMPGPGPETIQARTDYPDAQTLAGVPLDVYAALLAHSAVVVANDTGPGHLAAAVGAHLVSVLGPTDASRYRALGPHVTLIQHHPWPEVDTVLQQVHQAIAATRQG
;
A
#
# COMPACT_ATOMS: atom_id res chain seq x y z
N PRO A 1 -17.87 -29.05 12.46
CA PRO A 1 -18.70 -28.09 11.82
C PRO A 1 -18.50 -26.74 12.54
N VAL A 2 -17.70 -25.90 11.92
CA VAL A 2 -17.45 -24.53 12.42
C VAL A 2 -18.66 -23.70 11.99
N ALA A 3 -19.37 -23.12 12.96
CA ALA A 3 -20.51 -22.25 12.72
C ALA A 3 -20.06 -21.07 11.86
N GLN A 4 -20.74 -20.82 10.75
CA GLN A 4 -20.47 -19.66 9.91
C GLN A 4 -20.93 -18.40 10.63
N PRO A 5 -20.14 -17.31 10.63
CA PRO A 5 -20.56 -16.04 11.21
C PRO A 5 -21.72 -15.45 10.41
N THR A 6 -22.72 -14.94 11.12
CA THR A 6 -23.97 -14.39 10.57
C THR A 6 -23.85 -12.99 9.97
N GLN A 7 -22.65 -12.39 10.00
CA GLN A 7 -22.37 -11.07 9.37
C GLN A 7 -21.42 -11.24 8.18
N PRO A 8 -21.55 -10.42 7.11
CA PRO A 8 -20.63 -10.45 6.00
C PRO A 8 -19.22 -10.06 6.49
N LEU A 9 -18.25 -10.95 6.31
CA LEU A 9 -16.85 -10.69 6.63
C LEU A 9 -16.32 -9.54 5.77
N HIS A 10 -15.49 -8.69 6.38
CA HIS A 10 -14.72 -7.70 5.65
C HIS A 10 -13.81 -8.39 4.61
N GLU A 11 -13.57 -7.78 3.43
CA GLU A 11 -12.79 -8.41 2.34
C GLU A 11 -11.38 -8.83 2.78
N SER A 12 -10.72 -8.07 3.66
CA SER A 12 -9.44 -8.46 4.23
C SER A 12 -9.52 -9.72 5.09
N GLN A 13 -10.65 -9.96 5.77
CA GLN A 13 -10.88 -11.21 6.54
C GLN A 13 -11.15 -12.41 5.62
N ARG A 14 -11.76 -12.17 4.44
CA ARG A 14 -11.94 -13.22 3.42
C ARG A 14 -10.61 -13.66 2.83
N PHE A 15 -9.68 -12.74 2.60
CA PHE A 15 -8.33 -13.07 2.13
C PHE A 15 -7.63 -14.07 3.06
N TRP A 16 -7.74 -13.89 4.38
CA TRP A 16 -7.16 -14.80 5.36
C TRP A 16 -7.79 -16.20 5.36
N ASN A 17 -9.08 -16.30 5.09
CA ASN A 17 -9.79 -17.59 5.06
C ASN A 17 -9.51 -18.40 3.79
N VAL A 18 -9.00 -17.75 2.71
CA VAL A 18 -8.68 -18.39 1.42
C VAL A 18 -7.20 -18.76 1.30
N ALA A 19 -6.32 -18.09 2.04
CA ALA A 19 -4.89 -18.42 2.10
C ALA A 19 -4.65 -19.66 2.96
N GLY A 20 -5.13 -20.83 2.51
CA GLY A 20 -4.67 -22.12 2.99
C GLY A 20 -3.20 -22.36 2.63
N PRO A 21 -2.53 -23.35 3.22
CA PRO A 21 -1.11 -23.59 3.00
C PRO A 21 -0.81 -23.74 1.50
N LEU A 22 0.06 -22.87 0.98
CA LEU A 22 0.55 -22.92 -0.39
C LEU A 22 1.40 -24.18 -0.60
N THR A 23 0.79 -25.22 -1.15
CA THR A 23 1.54 -26.35 -1.69
C THR A 23 2.04 -25.99 -3.08
N SER A 24 3.34 -26.11 -3.27
CA SER A 24 4.05 -25.88 -4.52
C SER A 24 3.51 -26.81 -5.63
N GLY A 25 2.80 -26.25 -6.58
CA GLY A 25 2.39 -26.90 -7.82
C GLY A 25 2.53 -25.96 -8.99
N ARG A 26 3.45 -26.28 -9.90
CA ARG A 26 3.66 -25.60 -11.17
C ARG A 26 2.57 -26.02 -12.15
N PRO A 27 1.92 -25.17 -12.94
CA PRO A 27 1.26 -25.57 -14.16
C PRO A 27 2.00 -25.07 -15.38
N ASP A 28 2.28 -25.99 -16.28
CA ASP A 28 2.76 -25.76 -17.65
C ASP A 28 1.62 -25.26 -18.53
N GLY A 29 1.96 -24.34 -19.44
CA GLY A 29 1.37 -24.17 -20.76
C GLY A 29 0.04 -23.43 -20.88
N LEU A 30 0.07 -22.22 -21.44
CA LEU A 30 -1.02 -21.69 -22.25
C LEU A 30 -0.49 -20.78 -23.35
N ASP A 31 -0.86 -21.16 -24.59
CA ASP A 31 -0.52 -20.55 -25.87
C ASP A 31 -1.08 -19.13 -26.06
N ALA A 32 -0.28 -18.31 -26.73
CA ALA A 32 -0.65 -17.00 -27.24
C ALA A 32 -1.58 -17.13 -28.46
N ARG A 33 -2.73 -16.44 -28.45
CA ARG A 33 -3.45 -16.04 -29.67
C ARG A 33 -3.96 -14.61 -29.58
N THR A 34 -3.46 -13.85 -30.52
CA THR A 34 -3.79 -12.52 -31.03
C THR A 34 -5.29 -12.26 -31.22
N ALA A 35 -5.79 -11.10 -30.77
CA ALA A 35 -6.95 -10.43 -31.40
C ALA A 35 -6.88 -8.92 -31.14
N ALA A 36 -6.91 -8.12 -32.21
CA ALA A 36 -6.98 -6.67 -32.21
C ALA A 36 -8.43 -6.18 -32.01
N PRO A 37 -8.66 -4.98 -31.43
CA PRO A 37 -9.99 -4.42 -31.28
C PRO A 37 -10.42 -3.56 -32.47
N PRO A 38 -11.73 -3.44 -32.74
CA PRO A 38 -12.25 -2.58 -33.79
C PRO A 38 -12.42 -1.12 -33.31
N SER A 39 -12.09 -0.21 -34.21
CA SER A 39 -12.35 1.22 -34.18
C SER A 39 -13.84 1.51 -34.29
N SER A 40 -14.40 2.39 -33.43
CA SER A 40 -15.68 3.04 -33.70
C SER A 40 -15.70 4.50 -33.23
N ALA A 41 -16.18 5.32 -34.14
CA ALA A 41 -16.21 6.77 -34.18
C ALA A 41 -17.09 7.41 -33.09
N MET A 42 -16.74 8.62 -32.69
CA MET A 42 -17.50 9.52 -31.83
C MET A 42 -18.61 10.27 -32.64
N PRO A 43 -19.76 10.56 -32.06
CA PRO A 43 -20.60 11.64 -32.52
C PRO A 43 -20.44 12.92 -31.66
N SER A 44 -20.51 14.06 -32.35
CA SER A 44 -20.39 15.44 -31.90
C SER A 44 -21.54 15.85 -30.97
N ALA A 45 -21.25 16.66 -29.96
CA ALA A 45 -22.19 17.31 -29.06
C ALA A 45 -22.69 18.67 -29.60
N PRO A 46 -23.92 19.11 -29.30
CA PRO A 46 -24.39 20.43 -29.58
C PRO A 46 -24.11 21.41 -28.44
N ALA A 47 -23.88 22.67 -28.81
CA ALA A 47 -23.68 23.80 -27.94
C ALA A 47 -24.95 24.16 -27.15
N ALA A 48 -24.79 24.57 -25.88
CA ALA A 48 -25.88 25.16 -25.10
C ALA A 48 -25.38 26.43 -24.36
N ASP A 49 -26.24 27.41 -24.42
CA ASP A 49 -26.16 28.81 -24.04
C ASP A 49 -25.73 29.12 -22.59
N GLY A 50 -25.08 30.27 -22.47
CA GLY A 50 -24.67 30.85 -21.21
C GLY A 50 -25.83 31.51 -20.44
N ARG A 51 -25.79 31.33 -19.13
CA ARG A 51 -26.28 32.29 -18.12
C ARG A 51 -25.50 32.15 -16.82
N PRO A 52 -25.04 33.24 -16.20
CA PRO A 52 -24.39 33.19 -14.90
C PRO A 52 -25.45 33.26 -13.78
N THR A 53 -25.36 32.36 -12.81
CA THR A 53 -26.04 32.52 -11.52
C THR A 53 -25.02 32.71 -10.43
N PRO A 54 -25.18 33.75 -9.57
CA PRO A 54 -24.31 33.94 -8.42
C PRO A 54 -24.94 33.20 -7.23
N ASN A 55 -24.20 32.32 -6.60
CA ASN A 55 -24.37 32.11 -5.16
C ASN A 55 -23.16 31.38 -4.60
N GLY A 56 -22.46 32.11 -3.73
CA GLY A 56 -21.43 31.53 -2.88
C GLY A 56 -22.07 30.53 -1.92
N SER A 57 -21.59 29.32 -1.98
CA SER A 57 -21.78 28.33 -0.90
C SER A 57 -20.39 27.84 -0.51
N ALA A 58 -20.00 28.19 0.71
CA ALA A 58 -18.78 27.70 1.33
C ALA A 58 -18.76 26.16 1.27
N ALA A 59 -17.68 25.62 0.77
CA ALA A 59 -17.43 24.17 0.80
C ALA A 59 -17.53 23.67 2.24
N PRO A 60 -18.25 22.57 2.52
CA PRO A 60 -18.28 22.01 3.87
C PRO A 60 -16.86 21.52 4.22
N ALA A 61 -16.35 22.04 5.35
CA ALA A 61 -15.10 21.57 5.95
C ALA A 61 -15.09 20.03 6.01
N ALA A 62 -14.00 19.44 5.56
CA ALA A 62 -13.77 18.01 5.61
C ALA A 62 -14.03 17.51 7.03
N ARG A 63 -15.13 16.76 7.23
CA ARG A 63 -15.36 16.04 8.47
C ARG A 63 -14.30 14.95 8.55
N GLN A 64 -13.26 15.19 9.33
CA GLN A 64 -12.45 14.12 9.88
C GLN A 64 -13.41 13.23 10.67
N ALA A 65 -13.57 11.99 10.22
CA ALA A 65 -14.29 11.00 11.00
C ALA A 65 -13.55 10.89 12.35
N PRO A 66 -14.26 10.95 13.49
CA PRO A 66 -13.61 10.82 14.78
C PRO A 66 -12.90 9.47 14.79
N ALA A 67 -11.63 9.47 15.20
CA ALA A 67 -10.91 8.25 15.47
C ALA A 67 -11.75 7.47 16.48
N SER A 68 -12.42 6.41 16.02
CA SER A 68 -13.19 5.54 16.87
C SER A 68 -12.20 4.93 17.86
N GLN A 69 -12.30 5.32 19.13
CA GLN A 69 -11.64 4.64 20.24
C GLN A 69 -12.37 3.29 20.43
N ALA A 70 -12.19 2.39 19.46
CA ALA A 70 -12.48 0.99 19.68
C ALA A 70 -11.49 0.49 20.74
N ALA A 71 -12.00 -0.30 21.70
CA ALA A 71 -11.16 -0.99 22.67
C ALA A 71 -9.98 -1.68 21.95
N PRO A 72 -8.78 -1.75 22.57
CA PRO A 72 -7.62 -2.36 21.94
C PRO A 72 -8.01 -3.79 21.52
N MET A 73 -8.17 -3.97 20.21
CA MET A 73 -8.46 -5.27 19.63
C MET A 73 -7.12 -6.00 19.54
N ASP A 74 -7.05 -7.17 20.17
CA ASP A 74 -5.88 -8.05 20.03
C ASP A 74 -5.84 -8.54 18.59
N TRP A 75 -5.07 -7.84 17.75
CA TRP A 75 -4.89 -8.19 16.35
C TRP A 75 -3.82 -9.28 16.24
N PRO A 76 -4.17 -10.50 15.78
CA PRO A 76 -3.16 -11.49 15.51
C PRO A 76 -2.27 -10.99 14.37
N THR A 77 -0.95 -11.01 14.59
CA THR A 77 0.04 -10.70 13.55
C THR A 77 0.46 -11.98 12.83
N LEU A 78 0.72 -11.86 11.53
CA LEU A 78 1.26 -12.95 10.74
C LEU A 78 2.69 -13.27 11.20
N PRO A 79 2.99 -14.51 11.65
CA PRO A 79 4.33 -14.86 12.05
C PRO A 79 5.28 -14.89 10.84
N LEU A 80 6.46 -14.33 11.01
CA LEU A 80 7.54 -14.37 10.03
C LEU A 80 8.52 -15.48 10.39
N THR A 81 8.97 -16.24 9.40
CA THR A 81 9.99 -17.26 9.59
C THR A 81 11.37 -16.65 9.81
N ASP A 82 12.25 -17.34 10.51
CA ASP A 82 13.63 -16.89 10.73
C ASP A 82 14.40 -16.78 9.41
N ASP A 83 14.14 -17.66 8.44
CA ASP A 83 14.74 -17.60 7.10
C ASP A 83 14.32 -16.32 6.36
N ALA A 84 13.04 -15.94 6.42
CA ALA A 84 12.55 -14.71 5.81
C ALA A 84 13.18 -13.47 6.46
N ARG A 85 13.30 -13.45 7.79
CA ARG A 85 13.99 -12.38 8.53
C ARG A 85 15.47 -12.27 8.16
N ALA A 86 16.16 -13.41 8.10
CA ALA A 86 17.59 -13.45 7.72
C ALA A 86 17.80 -12.98 6.27
N ALA A 87 16.93 -13.40 5.33
CA ALA A 87 16.99 -12.97 3.94
C ALA A 87 16.68 -11.46 3.81
N ALA A 88 15.70 -10.95 4.52
CA ALA A 88 15.39 -9.51 4.55
C ALA A 88 16.58 -8.70 5.10
N LEU A 89 17.18 -9.14 6.20
CA LEU A 89 18.36 -8.50 6.79
C LEU A 89 19.54 -8.47 5.82
N LYS A 90 19.76 -9.55 5.05
CA LYS A 90 20.78 -9.60 4.00
C LYS A 90 20.52 -8.57 2.91
N LEU A 91 19.28 -8.43 2.44
CA LEU A 91 18.90 -7.42 1.45
C LEU A 91 19.10 -6.01 1.99
N LEU A 92 18.67 -5.75 3.23
CA LEU A 92 18.86 -4.44 3.88
C LEU A 92 20.33 -4.07 4.02
N ARG A 93 21.22 -5.04 4.35
CA ARG A 93 22.67 -4.81 4.34
C ARG A 93 23.20 -4.42 2.97
N GLN A 94 22.73 -5.07 1.91
CA GLN A 94 23.11 -4.72 0.52
C GLN A 94 22.67 -3.32 0.13
N GLN A 95 21.60 -2.82 0.74
CA GLN A 95 21.12 -1.44 0.54
C GLN A 95 21.77 -0.42 1.50
N GLY A 96 22.70 -0.83 2.36
CA GLY A 96 23.32 0.05 3.35
C GLY A 96 22.41 0.45 4.52
N LEU A 97 21.34 -0.32 4.75
CA LEU A 97 20.33 -0.06 5.79
C LEU A 97 20.54 -0.86 7.08
N VAL A 98 21.72 -1.44 7.26
CA VAL A 98 22.08 -2.16 8.49
C VAL A 98 23.45 -1.68 8.95
N GLN A 99 23.53 -1.34 10.22
CA GLN A 99 24.77 -1.05 10.94
C GLN A 99 24.98 -2.15 11.98
N ASP A 100 26.21 -2.64 12.10
CA ASP A 100 26.56 -3.55 13.19
C ASP A 100 26.89 -2.70 14.42
N THR A 101 26.26 -3.02 15.55
CA THR A 101 26.51 -2.35 16.83
C THR A 101 27.76 -2.92 17.49
N ASP A 102 28.30 -2.24 18.50
CA ASP A 102 29.54 -2.65 19.22
C ASP A 102 29.45 -4.06 19.83
N ASN A 103 28.23 -4.53 20.13
CA ASN A 103 27.96 -5.88 20.61
C ASN A 103 27.71 -6.92 19.49
N GLY A 104 27.94 -6.55 18.23
CA GLY A 104 27.77 -7.42 17.06
C GLY A 104 26.32 -7.68 16.66
N GLN A 105 25.35 -6.99 17.25
CA GLN A 105 23.96 -7.11 16.85
C GLN A 105 23.64 -6.20 15.65
N PRO A 106 22.89 -6.68 14.65
CA PRO A 106 22.49 -5.84 13.52
C PRO A 106 21.46 -4.80 13.98
N HIS A 107 21.73 -3.52 13.70
CA HIS A 107 20.79 -2.42 13.86
C HIS A 107 20.28 -2.01 12.49
N ILE A 108 18.95 -2.14 12.28
CA ILE A 108 18.30 -1.73 11.05
C ILE A 108 18.02 -0.22 11.13
N LEU A 109 18.53 0.52 10.16
CA LEU A 109 18.25 1.95 10.03
C LEU A 109 16.79 2.16 9.59
N PRO A 110 16.11 3.23 10.03
CA PRO A 110 14.76 3.51 9.62
C PRO A 110 14.67 3.75 8.10
N TYR A 111 13.67 3.16 7.46
CA TYR A 111 13.35 3.36 6.05
C TYR A 111 11.85 3.33 5.83
N ALA A 112 11.38 3.95 4.75
CA ALA A 112 9.99 3.87 4.32
C ALA A 112 9.82 2.86 3.18
N CYS A 113 8.72 2.10 3.19
CA CYS A 113 8.28 1.30 2.06
C CYS A 113 7.13 2.00 1.35
N LEU A 114 7.27 2.28 0.05
CA LEU A 114 6.16 2.74 -0.78
C LEU A 114 5.62 1.61 -1.64
N VAL A 115 4.28 1.49 -1.68
CA VAL A 115 3.54 0.49 -2.46
C VAL A 115 2.59 1.22 -3.43
N PRO A 116 3.15 1.86 -4.48
CA PRO A 116 2.39 2.74 -5.37
C PRO A 116 1.59 1.98 -6.43
N PHE A 117 1.96 0.73 -6.73
CA PHE A 117 1.39 -0.01 -7.85
C PHE A 117 0.05 -0.65 -7.46
N ALA A 118 -0.98 -0.38 -8.26
CA ALA A 118 -2.29 -0.99 -8.15
C ALA A 118 -2.81 -1.31 -9.55
N THR A 119 -2.97 -2.59 -9.85
CA THR A 119 -3.43 -3.06 -11.16
C THR A 119 -4.95 -3.04 -11.31
N GLY A 120 -5.68 -2.80 -10.22
CA GLY A 120 -7.13 -2.82 -10.21
C GLY A 120 -7.77 -1.46 -10.53
N THR A 121 -8.96 -1.52 -11.14
CA THR A 121 -9.87 -0.37 -11.23
C THR A 121 -11.14 -0.66 -10.45
N LEU A 122 -11.75 0.37 -9.89
CA LEU A 122 -13.06 0.30 -9.28
C LEU A 122 -14.03 1.19 -10.07
N LYS A 123 -15.04 0.59 -10.71
CA LYS A 123 -16.00 1.31 -11.58
C LYS A 123 -15.29 2.20 -12.62
N GLY A 124 -14.20 1.70 -13.22
CA GLY A 124 -13.39 2.43 -14.20
C GLY A 124 -12.39 3.46 -13.64
N ALA A 125 -12.40 3.74 -12.34
CA ALA A 125 -11.41 4.62 -11.71
C ALA A 125 -10.18 3.82 -11.28
N SER A 126 -8.99 4.38 -11.48
CA SER A 126 -7.73 3.80 -10.98
C SER A 126 -7.74 3.73 -9.45
N LYS A 127 -7.17 2.68 -8.89
CA LYS A 127 -6.89 2.54 -7.45
C LYS A 127 -5.51 3.05 -7.06
N ALA A 128 -4.68 3.48 -8.03
CA ALA A 128 -3.36 4.04 -7.76
C ALA A 128 -3.48 5.53 -7.43
N TRP A 129 -3.05 5.90 -6.24
CA TRP A 129 -2.98 7.31 -5.84
C TRP A 129 -1.91 8.05 -6.63
N PRO A 130 -2.25 9.15 -7.31
CA PRO A 130 -1.30 9.89 -8.16
C PRO A 130 -0.24 10.67 -7.37
N GLY A 131 -0.39 10.81 -6.05
CA GLY A 131 0.52 11.55 -5.19
C GLY A 131 1.82 10.81 -4.82
N PHE A 132 1.94 9.50 -5.08
CA PHE A 132 3.14 8.73 -4.70
C PHE A 132 4.47 9.28 -5.23
N PRO A 133 4.62 9.73 -6.49
CA PRO A 133 5.90 10.27 -6.96
C PRO A 133 6.31 11.54 -6.21
N THR A 134 5.34 12.39 -5.88
CA THR A 134 5.59 13.62 -5.10
C THR A 134 5.94 13.28 -3.65
N LEU A 135 5.20 12.37 -3.01
CA LEU A 135 5.51 11.90 -1.66
C LEU A 135 6.92 11.29 -1.59
N CYS A 136 7.31 10.47 -2.58
CA CYS A 136 8.64 9.87 -2.63
C CYS A 136 9.73 10.94 -2.65
N ARG A 137 9.61 11.94 -3.52
CA ARG A 137 10.58 13.05 -3.59
C ARG A 137 10.69 13.86 -2.30
N GLN A 138 9.60 13.97 -1.53
CA GLN A 138 9.62 14.65 -0.22
C GLN A 138 10.26 13.79 0.87
N LEU A 139 10.11 12.46 0.81
CA LEU A 139 10.64 11.54 1.82
C LEU A 139 12.12 11.20 1.63
N VAL A 140 12.60 11.06 0.39
CA VAL A 140 13.98 10.64 0.09
C VAL A 140 15.05 11.49 0.82
N PRO A 141 14.92 12.82 0.99
CA PRO A 141 15.89 13.60 1.77
C PRO A 141 15.90 13.31 3.28
N GLU A 142 14.82 12.71 3.81
CA GLU A 142 14.64 12.47 5.24
C GLU A 142 15.06 11.06 5.67
N LEU A 143 14.76 10.06 4.84
CA LEU A 143 15.09 8.66 5.08
C LEU A 143 15.08 7.86 3.76
N PRO A 144 15.81 6.72 3.71
CA PRO A 144 15.77 5.83 2.56
C PRO A 144 14.36 5.35 2.24
N VAL A 145 14.02 5.35 0.96
CA VAL A 145 12.73 4.87 0.45
C VAL A 145 12.95 3.60 -0.37
N LEU A 146 12.26 2.52 0.00
CA LEU A 146 12.28 1.24 -0.72
C LEU A 146 10.98 1.05 -1.52
N LEU A 147 11.14 0.58 -2.76
CA LEU A 147 10.05 0.04 -3.57
C LEU A 147 10.34 -1.43 -3.88
N MET A 148 9.32 -2.25 -3.74
CA MET A 148 9.41 -3.69 -4.04
C MET A 148 8.36 -4.03 -5.11
N PRO A 149 8.61 -3.63 -6.38
CA PRO A 149 7.67 -3.86 -7.47
C PRO A 149 7.58 -5.33 -7.83
N GLY A 150 6.45 -5.71 -8.41
CA GLY A 150 6.31 -6.97 -9.12
C GLY A 150 7.25 -7.05 -10.33
N PRO A 151 7.42 -8.24 -10.91
CA PRO A 151 8.29 -8.43 -12.06
C PRO A 151 7.75 -7.73 -13.33
N GLY A 152 8.65 -7.42 -14.26
CA GLY A 152 8.31 -6.86 -15.58
C GLY A 152 7.94 -5.38 -15.55
N PRO A 153 6.73 -4.99 -16.01
CA PRO A 153 6.36 -3.58 -16.19
C PRO A 153 6.46 -2.73 -14.93
N GLU A 154 6.06 -3.24 -13.77
CA GLU A 154 6.13 -2.50 -12.51
C GLU A 154 7.58 -2.17 -12.12
N THR A 155 8.54 -3.07 -12.39
CA THR A 155 9.96 -2.81 -12.14
C THR A 155 10.49 -1.68 -13.02
N ILE A 156 10.07 -1.63 -14.28
CA ILE A 156 10.46 -0.56 -15.20
C ILE A 156 9.85 0.76 -14.72
N GLN A 157 8.58 0.75 -14.40
CA GLN A 157 7.86 1.92 -13.90
C GLN A 157 8.48 2.44 -12.58
N ALA A 158 8.83 1.53 -11.64
CA ALA A 158 9.49 1.91 -10.40
C ALA A 158 10.77 2.73 -10.63
N ARG A 159 11.61 2.27 -11.55
CA ARG A 159 12.88 2.95 -11.87
C ARG A 159 12.68 4.27 -12.63
N THR A 160 11.60 4.40 -13.39
CA THR A 160 11.28 5.60 -14.17
C THR A 160 10.64 6.67 -13.31
N ASP A 161 9.63 6.30 -12.51
CA ASP A 161 8.80 7.26 -11.78
C ASP A 161 9.38 7.60 -10.40
N TYR A 162 10.31 6.73 -9.89
CA TYR A 162 10.92 6.87 -8.56
C TYR A 162 12.45 6.71 -8.62
N PRO A 163 13.17 7.54 -9.41
CA PRO A 163 14.61 7.36 -9.67
C PRO A 163 15.47 7.47 -8.41
N ASP A 164 15.01 8.22 -7.40
CA ASP A 164 15.74 8.46 -6.15
C ASP A 164 15.44 7.40 -5.07
N ALA A 165 14.51 6.50 -5.32
CA ALA A 165 14.18 5.41 -4.42
C ALA A 165 14.96 4.13 -4.74
N GLN A 166 15.21 3.32 -3.72
CA GLN A 166 15.85 2.01 -3.88
C GLN A 166 14.82 0.97 -4.34
N THR A 167 15.05 0.37 -5.52
CA THR A 167 14.13 -0.62 -6.09
C THR A 167 14.65 -2.03 -5.88
N LEU A 168 13.93 -2.84 -5.11
CA LEU A 168 14.16 -4.27 -4.88
C LEU A 168 13.17 -5.09 -5.69
N ALA A 169 13.55 -5.51 -6.89
CA ALA A 169 12.69 -6.31 -7.76
C ALA A 169 12.81 -7.81 -7.47
N GLY A 170 11.69 -8.55 -7.65
CA GLY A 170 11.68 -10.01 -7.54
C GLY A 170 11.87 -10.55 -6.13
N VAL A 171 11.51 -9.77 -5.11
CA VAL A 171 11.58 -10.19 -3.71
C VAL A 171 10.52 -11.29 -3.46
N PRO A 172 10.88 -12.47 -2.90
CA PRO A 172 9.94 -13.48 -2.48
C PRO A 172 8.93 -12.93 -1.45
N LEU A 173 7.69 -13.44 -1.43
CA LEU A 173 6.59 -12.88 -0.65
C LEU A 173 6.86 -12.89 0.87
N ASP A 174 7.49 -13.91 1.39
CA ASP A 174 7.88 -14.06 2.79
C ASP A 174 8.96 -13.03 3.19
N VAL A 175 9.95 -12.82 2.33
CA VAL A 175 10.99 -11.80 2.50
C VAL A 175 10.40 -10.40 2.35
N TYR A 176 9.46 -10.22 1.40
CA TYR A 176 8.69 -8.98 1.25
C TYR A 176 7.95 -8.63 2.54
N ALA A 177 7.27 -9.61 3.14
CA ALA A 177 6.57 -9.45 4.42
C ALA A 177 7.51 -9.03 5.54
N ALA A 178 8.72 -9.63 5.62
CA ALA A 178 9.73 -9.27 6.60
C ALA A 178 10.27 -7.85 6.39
N LEU A 179 10.50 -7.43 5.13
CA LEU A 179 10.90 -6.05 4.81
C LEU A 179 9.82 -5.03 5.21
N LEU A 180 8.54 -5.34 4.99
CA LEU A 180 7.44 -4.48 5.46
C LEU A 180 7.42 -4.37 6.99
N ALA A 181 7.58 -5.48 7.70
CA ALA A 181 7.55 -5.51 9.17
C ALA A 181 8.70 -4.72 9.82
N HIS A 182 9.85 -4.63 9.16
CA HIS A 182 11.01 -3.90 9.66
C HIS A 182 11.05 -2.42 9.26
N SER A 183 10.15 -1.98 8.37
CA SER A 183 10.11 -0.58 7.93
C SER A 183 9.61 0.36 9.04
N ALA A 184 10.09 1.59 9.04
CA ALA A 184 9.57 2.63 9.92
C ALA A 184 8.13 3.02 9.56
N VAL A 185 7.79 2.93 8.28
CA VAL A 185 6.45 3.19 7.77
C VAL A 185 6.24 2.50 6.41
N VAL A 186 5.04 2.03 6.18
CA VAL A 186 4.56 1.59 4.86
C VAL A 186 3.49 2.57 4.38
N VAL A 187 3.58 3.04 3.14
CA VAL A 187 2.50 3.80 2.50
C VAL A 187 1.98 2.99 1.32
N ALA A 188 0.69 2.67 1.33
CA ALA A 188 0.11 1.79 0.33
C ALA A 188 -1.28 2.24 -0.13
N ASN A 189 -1.60 1.93 -1.40
CA ASN A 189 -2.99 1.91 -1.89
C ASN A 189 -3.77 0.75 -1.26
N ASP A 190 -5.08 0.65 -1.59
CA ASP A 190 -5.89 -0.56 -1.36
C ASP A 190 -5.40 -1.70 -2.27
N THR A 191 -4.41 -2.45 -1.80
CA THR A 191 -3.71 -3.52 -2.54
C THR A 191 -3.33 -4.67 -1.61
N GLY A 192 -3.04 -5.85 -2.19
CA GLY A 192 -2.56 -7.01 -1.45
C GLY A 192 -1.36 -6.71 -0.53
N PRO A 193 -0.30 -6.04 -1.01
CA PRO A 193 0.82 -5.64 -0.16
C PRO A 193 0.45 -4.70 1.00
N GLY A 194 -0.54 -3.80 0.82
CA GLY A 194 -1.07 -2.98 1.92
C GLY A 194 -1.71 -3.83 3.03
N HIS A 195 -2.52 -4.83 2.64
CA HIS A 195 -3.08 -5.79 3.59
C HIS A 195 -2.00 -6.65 4.26
N LEU A 196 -0.97 -7.04 3.52
CA LEU A 196 0.17 -7.78 4.09
C LEU A 196 0.92 -6.96 5.12
N ALA A 197 1.16 -5.66 4.85
CA ALA A 197 1.79 -4.74 5.79
C ALA A 197 1.00 -4.66 7.10
N ALA A 198 -0.32 -4.50 7.02
CA ALA A 198 -1.19 -4.51 8.20
C ALA A 198 -1.11 -5.83 8.97
N ALA A 199 -1.08 -6.96 8.25
CA ALA A 199 -1.05 -8.30 8.82
C ALA A 199 0.24 -8.64 9.54
N VAL A 200 1.39 -8.12 9.09
CA VAL A 200 2.69 -8.31 9.77
C VAL A 200 2.93 -7.28 10.88
N GLY A 201 1.95 -6.40 11.15
CA GLY A 201 2.04 -5.40 12.21
C GLY A 201 2.87 -4.16 11.87
N ALA A 202 3.15 -3.91 10.59
CA ALA A 202 3.85 -2.70 10.17
C ALA A 202 3.01 -1.44 10.40
N HIS A 203 3.66 -0.29 10.65
CA HIS A 203 2.99 1.00 10.66
C HIS A 203 2.55 1.36 9.24
N LEU A 204 1.27 1.19 8.94
CA LEU A 204 0.71 1.38 7.61
C LEU A 204 -0.09 2.69 7.53
N VAL A 205 0.28 3.54 6.59
CA VAL A 205 -0.56 4.64 6.09
C VAL A 205 -1.26 4.14 4.82
N SER A 206 -2.53 3.80 4.95
CA SER A 206 -3.37 3.28 3.85
C SER A 206 -4.10 4.42 3.16
N VAL A 207 -3.80 4.64 1.87
CA VAL A 207 -4.33 5.75 1.07
C VAL A 207 -5.42 5.23 0.14
N LEU A 208 -6.66 5.68 0.38
CA LEU A 208 -7.83 5.29 -0.40
C LEU A 208 -8.46 6.51 -1.09
N GLY A 209 -8.79 6.33 -2.37
CA GLY A 209 -9.55 7.28 -3.16
C GLY A 209 -10.98 6.76 -3.41
N PRO A 210 -11.22 6.12 -4.57
CA PRO A 210 -12.56 5.65 -4.95
C PRO A 210 -13.04 4.41 -4.18
N THR A 211 -12.16 3.76 -3.43
CA THR A 211 -12.46 2.51 -2.71
C THR A 211 -13.29 2.78 -1.47
N ASP A 212 -14.33 1.98 -1.24
CA ASP A 212 -15.13 2.01 -0.02
C ASP A 212 -14.35 1.40 1.16
N ALA A 213 -13.88 2.26 2.06
CA ALA A 213 -13.09 1.86 3.21
C ALA A 213 -13.84 0.95 4.19
N SER A 214 -15.16 1.01 4.23
CA SER A 214 -15.96 0.12 5.10
C SER A 214 -15.79 -1.34 4.73
N ARG A 215 -15.47 -1.62 3.46
CA ARG A 215 -15.36 -2.97 2.89
C ARG A 215 -13.92 -3.43 2.64
N TYR A 216 -13.04 -2.49 2.25
CA TYR A 216 -11.75 -2.84 1.65
C TYR A 216 -10.53 -2.32 2.42
N ARG A 217 -10.74 -1.52 3.49
CA ARG A 217 -9.58 -1.06 4.28
C ARG A 217 -8.75 -2.22 4.82
N ALA A 218 -7.45 -2.03 4.88
CA ALA A 218 -6.57 -2.93 5.61
C ALA A 218 -6.90 -2.92 7.11
N LEU A 219 -6.77 -4.06 7.77
CA LEU A 219 -7.03 -4.26 9.19
C LEU A 219 -5.75 -4.73 9.88
N GLY A 220 -5.37 -4.07 10.97
CA GLY A 220 -4.17 -4.38 11.73
C GLY A 220 -3.97 -3.41 12.90
N PRO A 221 -2.96 -3.67 13.77
CA PRO A 221 -2.76 -2.89 15.00
C PRO A 221 -2.32 -1.45 14.74
N HIS A 222 -1.57 -1.20 13.66
CA HIS A 222 -0.94 0.09 13.36
C HIS A 222 -1.33 0.63 12.00
N VAL A 223 -2.66 0.66 11.71
CA VAL A 223 -3.19 1.15 10.44
C VAL A 223 -3.77 2.54 10.59
N THR A 224 -3.18 3.50 9.90
CA THR A 224 -3.74 4.84 9.69
C THR A 224 -4.42 4.87 8.32
N LEU A 225 -5.73 5.07 8.32
CA LEU A 225 -6.52 5.16 7.09
C LEU A 225 -6.70 6.62 6.68
N ILE A 226 -6.33 6.93 5.45
CA ILE A 226 -6.62 8.22 4.82
C ILE A 226 -7.54 7.96 3.62
N GLN A 227 -8.76 8.45 3.70
CA GLN A 227 -9.72 8.36 2.60
C GLN A 227 -10.19 9.75 2.20
N HIS A 228 -10.09 10.06 0.91
CA HIS A 228 -10.63 11.28 0.32
C HIS A 228 -11.03 11.02 -1.13
N HIS A 229 -12.08 11.68 -1.59
CA HIS A 229 -12.54 11.54 -2.98
C HIS A 229 -12.23 12.82 -3.77
N PRO A 230 -11.60 12.73 -4.95
CA PRO A 230 -11.10 11.51 -5.59
C PRO A 230 -9.86 10.92 -4.91
N TRP A 231 -9.00 11.73 -4.29
CA TRP A 231 -7.78 11.34 -3.59
C TRP A 231 -7.37 12.37 -2.54
N PRO A 232 -6.67 11.98 -1.47
CA PRO A 232 -6.12 12.91 -0.50
C PRO A 232 -4.94 13.71 -1.09
N GLU A 233 -4.74 14.91 -0.55
CA GLU A 233 -3.59 15.75 -0.84
C GLU A 233 -2.30 15.15 -0.27
N VAL A 234 -1.16 15.40 -0.94
CA VAL A 234 0.14 14.84 -0.57
C VAL A 234 0.54 15.27 0.84
N ASP A 235 0.35 16.54 1.20
CA ASP A 235 0.73 17.06 2.52
C ASP A 235 -0.05 16.39 3.65
N THR A 236 -1.32 16.03 3.42
CA THR A 236 -2.12 15.28 4.38
C THR A 236 -1.53 13.89 4.62
N VAL A 237 -1.12 13.21 3.54
CA VAL A 237 -0.50 11.88 3.64
C VAL A 237 0.88 11.99 4.30
N LEU A 238 1.71 12.96 3.91
CA LEU A 238 3.04 13.18 4.48
C LEU A 238 2.98 13.43 6.00
N GLN A 239 2.02 14.23 6.46
CA GLN A 239 1.82 14.46 7.89
C GLN A 239 1.56 13.14 8.65
N GLN A 240 0.73 12.25 8.11
CA GLN A 240 0.46 10.95 8.72
C GLN A 240 1.66 10.01 8.66
N VAL A 241 2.47 10.09 7.60
CA VAL A 241 3.74 9.36 7.49
C VAL A 241 4.72 9.79 8.59
N HIS A 242 4.89 11.09 8.82
CA HIS A 242 5.73 11.59 9.91
C HIS A 242 5.25 11.14 11.29
N GLN A 243 3.92 11.12 11.52
CA GLN A 243 3.35 10.61 12.78
C GLN A 243 3.63 9.11 12.97
N ALA A 244 3.49 8.31 11.90
CA ALA A 244 3.78 6.88 11.94
C ALA A 244 5.27 6.62 12.24
N ILE A 245 6.19 7.34 11.58
CA ILE A 245 7.64 7.24 11.84
C ILE A 245 7.97 7.63 13.29
N ALA A 246 7.35 8.68 13.83
CA ALA A 246 7.55 9.08 15.21
C ALA A 246 7.07 8.00 16.20
N ALA A 247 5.95 7.35 15.91
CA ALA A 247 5.41 6.26 16.74
C ALA A 247 6.34 5.04 16.75
N THR A 248 6.93 4.67 15.61
CA THR A 248 7.87 3.55 15.51
C THR A 248 9.14 3.77 16.34
N ARG A 249 9.56 5.01 16.56
CA ARG A 249 10.77 5.34 17.37
C ARG A 249 10.54 5.27 18.86
N GLN A 250 9.30 5.20 19.33
CA GLN A 250 8.92 5.22 20.74
C GLN A 250 8.57 3.83 21.30
N GLY A 251 8.36 2.85 20.45
CA GLY A 251 8.05 1.46 20.79
C GLY A 251 9.25 0.54 20.63
#